data_19e873cf063fac24ae4b163a02b43b7b
#
_entry.id   19e873cf063fac24ae4b163a02b43b7b
#
_cell.length_a   1.000
_cell.length_b   1.000
_cell.length_c   1.000
_cell.angle_alpha   90.00
_cell.angle_beta   90.00
_cell.angle_gamma   90.00
#
_symmetry.space_group_name_H-M   'P 1'
#
loop_
_entity.id
_entity.type
_entity.pdbx_description
1 polymer ?
#
loop_
_entity_poly.entity_id
_entity_poly.type
_entity_poly.pdbx_seq_one_letter_code
_entity_poly.pdbx_strand_id
1 'polypeptide(L)'
;KNDALRRAGHKLAEYIAGCVKDLEPEIREIFELGAVIKRSEDVEKLPSVVYVMQPQSQMEELGYNDLVYGWDMNRMLPTFMHPNEVLDGALVSGSFMPVSSKWSTYDFQNCPNIKALYKEHGKTINFLGVIMSNLNVALEQKERAAQFVTQIAKSLGADAAIVAEEGYGNPDADFIACYVALEDAGVKTV
;
A
#
# COMPACT_ATOMS: atom_id res chain seq x y z
N LYS A 1 -15.37 18.97 -14.54
CA LYS A 1 -14.74 18.26 -15.68
C LYS A 1 -14.16 16.91 -15.22
N ASN A 2 -13.37 16.87 -14.15
CA ASN A 2 -12.68 15.66 -13.69
C ASN A 2 -13.65 14.54 -13.26
N ASP A 3 -14.75 14.89 -12.58
CA ASP A 3 -15.75 13.92 -12.16
C ASP A 3 -16.47 13.23 -13.37
N ALA A 4 -16.71 14.00 -14.44
CA ALA A 4 -17.28 13.43 -15.66
C ALA A 4 -16.32 12.45 -16.36
N LEU A 5 -15.02 12.77 -16.39
CA LEU A 5 -13.98 11.89 -16.94
C LEU A 5 -13.84 10.61 -16.11
N ARG A 6 -13.84 10.74 -14.77
CA ARG A 6 -13.81 9.60 -13.87
C ARG A 6 -15.01 8.67 -14.09
N ARG A 7 -16.23 9.22 -14.14
CA ARG A 7 -17.44 8.44 -14.42
C ARG A 7 -17.41 7.78 -15.80
N ALA A 8 -16.86 8.45 -16.79
CA ALA A 8 -16.70 7.86 -18.13
C ALA A 8 -15.71 6.70 -18.09
N GLY A 9 -14.58 6.85 -17.38
CA GLY A 9 -13.60 5.79 -17.16
C GLY A 9 -14.20 4.56 -16.47
N HIS A 10 -14.96 4.75 -15.39
CA HIS A 10 -15.65 3.65 -14.72
C HIS A 10 -16.62 2.92 -15.66
N LYS A 11 -17.45 3.65 -16.41
CA LYS A 11 -18.36 3.01 -17.38
C LYS A 11 -17.63 2.23 -18.47
N LEU A 12 -16.49 2.76 -18.94
CA LEU A 12 -15.66 2.04 -19.91
C LEU A 12 -15.06 0.78 -19.31
N ALA A 13 -14.54 0.85 -18.09
CA ALA A 13 -14.00 -0.30 -17.38
C ALA A 13 -15.07 -1.39 -17.16
N GLU A 14 -16.27 -1.02 -16.72
CA GLU A 14 -17.41 -1.96 -16.58
C GLU A 14 -17.79 -2.60 -17.91
N TYR A 15 -17.81 -1.82 -18.98
CA TYR A 15 -18.12 -2.32 -20.32
C TYR A 15 -17.08 -3.34 -20.79
N ILE A 16 -15.78 -3.02 -20.66
CA ILE A 16 -14.70 -3.93 -21.04
C ILE A 16 -14.72 -5.18 -20.18
N ALA A 17 -14.87 -5.05 -18.86
CA ALA A 17 -14.97 -6.20 -17.95
C ALA A 17 -16.17 -7.10 -18.30
N GLY A 18 -17.30 -6.50 -18.69
CA GLY A 18 -18.48 -7.23 -19.14
C GLY A 18 -18.24 -8.08 -20.40
N CYS A 19 -17.35 -7.65 -21.27
CA CYS A 19 -17.01 -8.41 -22.49
C CYS A 19 -16.18 -9.68 -22.22
N VAL A 20 -15.48 -9.73 -21.08
CA VAL A 20 -14.53 -10.83 -20.78
C VAL A 20 -14.90 -11.62 -19.51
N LYS A 21 -15.95 -11.22 -18.80
CA LYS A 21 -16.33 -11.79 -17.50
C LYS A 21 -16.58 -13.31 -17.50
N ASP A 22 -16.99 -13.86 -18.65
CA ASP A 22 -17.30 -15.27 -18.82
C ASP A 22 -16.15 -16.05 -19.50
N LEU A 23 -15.02 -15.38 -19.77
CA LEU A 23 -13.85 -16.03 -20.36
C LEU A 23 -12.93 -16.57 -19.26
N GLU A 24 -12.40 -17.77 -19.49
CA GLU A 24 -11.36 -18.33 -18.64
C GLU A 24 -10.02 -17.69 -19.00
N PRO A 25 -9.27 -17.09 -18.04
CA PRO A 25 -7.97 -16.52 -18.33
C PRO A 25 -6.94 -17.61 -18.65
N GLU A 26 -6.11 -17.37 -19.65
CA GLU A 26 -5.00 -18.26 -20.03
C GLU A 26 -3.90 -18.31 -18.96
N ILE A 27 -3.68 -17.19 -18.28
CA ILE A 27 -2.65 -17.04 -17.23
C ILE A 27 -3.34 -16.57 -15.95
N ARG A 28 -3.06 -17.26 -14.85
CA ARG A 28 -3.53 -16.89 -13.50
C ARG A 28 -2.35 -16.78 -12.56
N GLU A 29 -2.29 -15.71 -11.79
CA GLU A 29 -1.45 -15.61 -10.61
C GLU A 29 -2.35 -15.76 -9.38
N ILE A 30 -2.00 -16.68 -8.47
CA ILE A 30 -2.76 -16.92 -7.23
C ILE A 30 -1.87 -16.50 -6.07
N PHE A 31 -2.39 -15.62 -5.23
CA PHE A 31 -1.71 -15.11 -4.03
C PHE A 31 -2.52 -15.50 -2.81
N GLU A 32 -1.93 -16.35 -1.97
CA GLU A 32 -2.55 -16.81 -0.74
C GLU A 32 -1.66 -16.40 0.44
N LEU A 33 -2.21 -15.60 1.33
CA LEU A 33 -1.63 -15.28 2.62
C LEU A 33 -2.64 -15.71 3.67
N GLY A 34 -2.26 -16.66 4.51
CA GLY A 34 -3.11 -17.09 5.62
C GLY A 34 -3.54 -15.90 6.50
N ALA A 35 -4.59 -16.09 7.28
CA ALA A 35 -5.04 -15.07 8.21
C ALA A 35 -3.88 -14.60 9.09
N VAL A 36 -3.73 -13.29 9.27
CA VAL A 36 -2.65 -12.67 10.08
C VAL A 36 -2.59 -13.25 11.50
N ILE A 37 -3.72 -13.72 12.03
CA ILE A 37 -3.88 -14.21 13.40
C ILE A 37 -3.62 -15.72 13.55
N LYS A 38 -3.62 -16.49 12.47
CA LYS A 38 -3.41 -17.96 12.50
C LYS A 38 -2.49 -18.39 11.36
N ARG A 39 -1.20 -18.36 11.61
CA ARG A 39 -0.19 -18.94 10.71
C ARG A 39 0.31 -20.27 11.25
N SER A 40 0.89 -21.07 10.38
CA SER A 40 1.54 -22.30 10.85
C SER A 40 2.74 -21.94 11.72
N GLU A 41 3.03 -22.75 12.73
CA GLU A 41 4.18 -22.55 13.64
C GLU A 41 5.51 -22.41 12.90
N ASP A 42 5.66 -23.04 11.74
CA ASP A 42 6.89 -22.98 10.95
C ASP A 42 7.08 -21.63 10.28
N VAL A 43 5.98 -21.02 9.80
CA VAL A 43 6.02 -19.67 9.23
C VAL A 43 6.25 -18.62 10.33
N GLU A 44 5.69 -18.80 11.50
CA GLU A 44 5.88 -17.88 12.64
C GLU A 44 7.31 -17.83 13.17
N LYS A 45 8.13 -18.86 12.89
CA LYS A 45 9.56 -18.86 13.23
C LYS A 45 10.44 -18.07 12.26
N LEU A 46 9.92 -17.71 11.11
CA LEU A 46 10.63 -16.92 10.11
C LEU A 46 10.62 -15.43 10.50
N PRO A 47 11.63 -14.64 10.07
CA PRO A 47 11.62 -13.19 10.27
C PRO A 47 10.33 -12.57 9.74
N SER A 48 9.65 -11.82 10.59
CA SER A 48 8.36 -11.19 10.29
C SER A 48 8.55 -9.85 9.61
N VAL A 49 8.00 -9.69 8.41
CA VAL A 49 8.20 -8.51 7.57
C VAL A 49 6.86 -7.86 7.23
N VAL A 50 6.76 -6.54 7.37
CA VAL A 50 5.66 -5.72 6.87
C VAL A 50 6.10 -4.90 5.66
N TYR A 51 5.16 -4.57 4.78
CA TYR A 51 5.37 -3.59 3.72
C TYR A 51 4.64 -2.30 4.09
N VAL A 52 5.37 -1.22 4.27
CA VAL A 52 4.82 0.12 4.51
C VAL A 52 4.70 0.82 3.17
N MET A 53 3.50 1.17 2.80
CA MET A 53 3.19 1.83 1.53
C MET A 53 2.63 3.23 1.81
N GLN A 54 3.24 4.24 1.21
CA GLN A 54 2.88 5.65 1.39
C GLN A 54 2.44 6.28 0.05
N PRO A 55 1.19 6.02 -0.38
CA PRO A 55 0.64 6.62 -1.60
C PRO A 55 0.42 8.13 -1.46
N GLN A 56 0.32 8.82 -2.59
CA GLN A 56 0.24 10.26 -2.65
C GLN A 56 -1.05 10.81 -2.03
N SER A 57 -0.90 11.65 -1.01
CA SER A 57 -2.02 12.29 -0.31
C SER A 57 -1.80 13.77 0.04
N GLN A 58 -0.81 14.43 -0.62
CA GLN A 58 -0.48 15.84 -0.41
C GLN A 58 -1.04 16.77 -1.49
N MET A 59 -1.95 16.28 -2.32
CA MET A 59 -2.47 17.01 -3.48
C MET A 59 -3.90 17.51 -3.26
N GLU A 60 -4.28 17.80 -2.01
CA GLU A 60 -5.65 18.18 -1.64
C GLU A 60 -6.16 19.41 -2.41
N GLU A 61 -5.33 20.44 -2.56
CA GLU A 61 -5.69 21.65 -3.29
C GLU A 61 -5.98 21.38 -4.77
N LEU A 62 -5.41 20.34 -5.34
CA LEU A 62 -5.62 19.92 -6.72
C LEU A 62 -6.69 18.83 -6.85
N GLY A 63 -7.15 18.26 -5.73
CA GLY A 63 -8.15 17.18 -5.69
C GLY A 63 -7.68 15.87 -6.29
N TYR A 64 -6.39 15.52 -6.15
CA TYR A 64 -5.75 14.39 -6.83
C TYR A 64 -5.08 13.40 -5.87
N ASN A 65 -5.53 13.32 -4.63
CA ASN A 65 -5.04 12.31 -3.70
C ASN A 65 -5.47 10.91 -4.12
N ASP A 66 -4.70 9.91 -3.71
CA ASP A 66 -5.10 8.52 -3.85
C ASP A 66 -6.25 8.18 -2.91
N LEU A 67 -7.02 7.20 -3.29
CA LEU A 67 -8.22 6.77 -2.58
C LEU A 67 -8.04 5.32 -2.11
N VAL A 68 -8.35 5.07 -0.86
CA VAL A 68 -8.48 3.72 -0.29
C VAL A 68 -9.94 3.46 0.01
N TYR A 69 -10.53 2.44 -0.63
CA TYR A 69 -11.97 2.15 -0.53
C TYR A 69 -12.85 3.38 -0.81
N GLY A 70 -12.38 4.27 -1.70
CA GLY A 70 -13.08 5.50 -2.06
C GLY A 70 -12.88 6.67 -1.08
N TRP A 71 -12.16 6.47 0.01
CA TRP A 71 -11.80 7.54 0.94
C TRP A 71 -10.49 8.20 0.55
N ASP A 72 -10.46 9.52 0.61
CA ASP A 72 -9.26 10.32 0.39
C ASP A 72 -8.21 10.01 1.47
N MET A 73 -7.03 9.60 1.04
CA MET A 73 -5.94 9.22 1.94
C MET A 73 -5.45 10.36 2.84
N ASN A 74 -5.61 11.62 2.44
CA ASN A 74 -5.30 12.76 3.30
C ASN A 74 -6.11 12.75 4.61
N ARG A 75 -7.29 12.12 4.60
CA ARG A 75 -8.23 12.04 5.73
C ARG A 75 -8.17 10.74 6.51
N MET A 76 -7.21 9.89 6.18
CA MET A 76 -7.04 8.60 6.83
C MET A 76 -5.90 8.65 7.85
N LEU A 77 -5.96 7.80 8.83
CA LEU A 77 -4.82 7.43 9.66
C LEU A 77 -4.16 6.18 9.07
N PRO A 78 -2.85 5.95 9.32
CA PRO A 78 -2.22 4.70 8.93
C PRO A 78 -3.04 3.49 9.40
N THR A 79 -3.20 2.52 8.52
CA THR A 79 -4.00 1.33 8.76
C THR A 79 -3.31 0.08 8.24
N PHE A 80 -3.69 -1.08 8.76
CA PHE A 80 -3.19 -2.36 8.29
C PHE A 80 -4.19 -2.98 7.30
N MET A 81 -3.65 -3.52 6.19
CA MET A 81 -4.42 -4.13 5.12
C MET A 81 -3.84 -5.49 4.75
N HIS A 82 -4.70 -6.40 4.34
CA HIS A 82 -4.26 -7.62 3.69
C HIS A 82 -3.68 -7.27 2.30
N PRO A 83 -2.55 -7.86 1.88
CA PRO A 83 -1.93 -7.51 0.59
C PRO A 83 -2.86 -7.71 -0.61
N ASN A 84 -3.76 -8.70 -0.55
CA ASN A 84 -4.73 -8.93 -1.63
C ASN A 84 -5.72 -7.77 -1.79
N GLU A 85 -6.02 -7.00 -0.75
CA GLU A 85 -6.88 -5.82 -0.89
C GLU A 85 -6.24 -4.80 -1.82
N VAL A 86 -4.90 -4.61 -1.73
CA VAL A 86 -4.16 -3.73 -2.63
C VAL A 86 -4.17 -4.28 -4.06
N LEU A 87 -3.87 -5.58 -4.21
CA LEU A 87 -3.85 -6.25 -5.52
C LEU A 87 -5.24 -6.34 -6.17
N ASP A 88 -6.30 -6.34 -5.37
CA ASP A 88 -7.70 -6.42 -5.83
C ASP A 88 -8.36 -5.04 -6.04
N GLY A 89 -7.61 -3.96 -5.89
CA GLY A 89 -8.05 -2.62 -6.26
C GLY A 89 -8.69 -1.80 -5.14
N ALA A 90 -8.43 -2.11 -3.88
CA ALA A 90 -8.83 -1.24 -2.77
C ALA A 90 -8.17 0.13 -2.84
N LEU A 91 -6.97 0.20 -3.43
CA LEU A 91 -6.21 1.42 -3.65
C LEU A 91 -6.35 1.90 -5.09
N VAL A 92 -6.83 3.12 -5.27
CA VAL A 92 -7.06 3.73 -6.57
C VAL A 92 -6.28 5.04 -6.69
N SER A 93 -5.52 5.18 -7.77
CA SER A 93 -4.81 6.43 -8.06
C SER A 93 -5.80 7.54 -8.37
N GLY A 94 -5.71 8.64 -7.63
CA GLY A 94 -6.54 9.82 -7.82
C GLY A 94 -5.96 10.83 -8.82
N SER A 95 -4.74 10.60 -9.31
CA SER A 95 -3.96 11.60 -10.03
C SER A 95 -3.73 11.25 -11.50
N PHE A 96 -3.67 12.31 -12.32
CA PHE A 96 -3.20 12.28 -13.70
C PHE A 96 -1.78 12.85 -13.84
N MET A 97 -1.01 12.87 -12.76
CA MET A 97 0.38 13.34 -12.79
C MET A 97 1.26 12.42 -13.61
N PRO A 98 2.37 12.91 -14.17
CA PRO A 98 3.28 12.08 -14.95
C PRO A 98 3.76 10.85 -14.19
N VAL A 99 3.84 9.74 -14.88
CA VAL A 99 4.20 8.40 -14.40
C VAL A 99 5.54 8.33 -13.64
N SER A 100 6.39 9.35 -13.76
CA SER A 100 7.70 9.38 -13.09
C SER A 100 7.68 9.63 -11.59
N SER A 101 6.55 10.07 -11.04
CA SER A 101 6.44 10.43 -9.62
C SER A 101 5.20 9.85 -8.94
N LYS A 102 4.42 9.06 -9.67
CA LYS A 102 3.16 8.53 -9.18
C LYS A 102 2.76 7.22 -9.87
N TRP A 103 2.21 6.30 -9.09
CA TRP A 103 1.69 5.04 -9.59
C TRP A 103 0.26 5.19 -10.11
N SER A 104 -0.07 4.41 -11.11
CA SER A 104 -1.43 4.22 -11.56
C SER A 104 -2.14 3.16 -10.72
N THR A 105 -3.46 3.09 -10.82
CA THR A 105 -4.24 1.99 -10.22
C THR A 105 -3.74 0.63 -10.67
N TYR A 106 -3.31 0.50 -11.94
CA TYR A 106 -2.71 -0.72 -12.46
C TYR A 106 -1.41 -1.09 -11.74
N ASP A 107 -0.56 -0.11 -11.42
CA ASP A 107 0.70 -0.36 -10.71
C ASP A 107 0.45 -0.82 -9.27
N PHE A 108 -0.56 -0.29 -8.60
CA PHE A 108 -0.98 -0.77 -7.29
C PHE A 108 -1.47 -2.22 -7.35
N GLN A 109 -2.35 -2.54 -8.30
CA GLN A 109 -2.87 -3.89 -8.50
C GLN A 109 -1.79 -4.90 -8.93
N ASN A 110 -0.67 -4.41 -9.46
CA ASN A 110 0.47 -5.21 -9.88
C ASN A 110 1.73 -4.94 -9.06
N CYS A 111 1.61 -4.43 -7.84
CA CYS A 111 2.70 -4.01 -6.99
C CYS A 111 3.83 -5.07 -6.93
N PRO A 112 5.02 -4.78 -7.47
CA PRO A 112 6.09 -5.75 -7.56
C PRO A 112 6.64 -6.15 -6.19
N ASN A 113 6.63 -5.23 -5.23
CA ASN A 113 7.08 -5.49 -3.86
C ASN A 113 6.16 -6.50 -3.17
N ILE A 114 4.84 -6.33 -3.26
CA ILE A 114 3.87 -7.28 -2.71
C ILE A 114 4.05 -8.66 -3.36
N LYS A 115 4.17 -8.71 -4.70
CA LYS A 115 4.38 -9.98 -5.41
C LYS A 115 5.69 -10.65 -5.02
N ALA A 116 6.77 -9.88 -4.82
CA ALA A 116 8.06 -10.42 -4.37
C ALA A 116 7.96 -10.96 -2.94
N LEU A 117 7.32 -10.24 -2.02
CA LEU A 117 7.10 -10.69 -0.64
C LEU A 117 6.25 -11.96 -0.56
N TYR A 118 5.26 -12.10 -1.43
CA TYR A 118 4.49 -13.35 -1.54
C TYR A 118 5.35 -14.55 -1.97
N LYS A 119 6.31 -14.35 -2.90
CA LYS A 119 7.22 -15.42 -3.35
C LYS A 119 8.11 -15.92 -2.23
N GLU A 120 8.47 -15.06 -1.29
CA GLU A 120 9.34 -15.37 -0.16
C GLU A 120 8.59 -15.82 1.09
N HIS A 121 7.29 -15.53 1.17
CA HIS A 121 6.46 -15.91 2.31
C HIS A 121 6.44 -17.41 2.53
N GLY A 122 6.69 -17.82 3.78
CA GLY A 122 6.76 -19.23 4.17
C GLY A 122 8.04 -19.97 3.76
N LYS A 123 9.00 -19.26 3.13
CA LYS A 123 10.32 -19.80 2.74
C LYS A 123 11.43 -19.12 3.53
N THR A 124 11.57 -17.81 3.36
CA THR A 124 12.63 -16.99 3.97
C THR A 124 12.09 -15.98 4.96
N ILE A 125 10.84 -15.57 4.80
CA ILE A 125 10.17 -14.58 5.64
C ILE A 125 8.73 -15.00 5.98
N ASN A 126 8.24 -14.40 7.05
CA ASN A 126 6.83 -14.33 7.39
C ASN A 126 6.29 -12.98 6.95
N PHE A 127 5.73 -12.87 5.73
CA PHE A 127 5.11 -11.63 5.26
C PHE A 127 3.82 -11.37 6.05
N LEU A 128 3.79 -10.33 6.86
CA LEU A 128 2.66 -10.02 7.72
C LEU A 128 1.51 -9.34 6.96
N GLY A 129 1.81 -8.42 6.07
CA GLY A 129 0.84 -7.65 5.32
C GLY A 129 1.34 -6.24 4.99
N VAL A 130 0.40 -5.36 4.63
CA VAL A 130 0.67 -3.99 4.21
C VAL A 130 0.21 -3.01 5.29
N ILE A 131 1.09 -2.10 5.70
CA ILE A 131 0.72 -0.92 6.48
C ILE A 131 0.57 0.23 5.49
N MET A 132 -0.66 0.65 5.27
CA MET A 132 -0.98 1.79 4.44
C MET A 132 -0.83 3.06 5.26
N SER A 133 0.01 3.98 4.82
CA SER A 133 0.23 5.27 5.47
C SER A 133 -0.01 6.41 4.49
N ASN A 134 -0.52 7.51 4.99
CA ASN A 134 -0.68 8.72 4.20
C ASN A 134 0.59 9.58 4.21
N LEU A 135 0.75 10.38 3.18
CA LEU A 135 1.74 11.46 3.11
C LEU A 135 1.10 12.76 3.62
N ASN A 136 1.83 13.50 4.44
CA ASN A 136 1.31 14.69 5.09
C ASN A 136 2.11 15.94 4.68
N VAL A 137 1.48 17.11 4.73
CA VAL A 137 2.16 18.38 4.41
C VAL A 137 2.92 18.92 5.62
N ALA A 138 2.28 18.92 6.79
CA ALA A 138 2.85 19.45 8.02
C ALA A 138 3.72 18.43 8.76
N LEU A 139 4.85 18.89 9.31
CA LEU A 139 5.82 18.02 9.99
C LEU A 139 5.21 17.23 11.15
N GLU A 140 4.39 17.87 11.97
CA GLU A 140 3.72 17.21 13.11
C GLU A 140 2.83 16.04 12.67
N GLN A 141 2.21 16.16 11.51
CA GLN A 141 1.38 15.09 10.96
C GLN A 141 2.22 13.95 10.41
N LYS A 142 3.39 14.25 9.81
CA LYS A 142 4.36 13.24 9.35
C LYS A 142 4.87 12.41 10.53
N GLU A 143 5.32 13.07 11.59
CA GLU A 143 5.81 12.43 12.81
C GLU A 143 4.70 11.57 13.46
N ARG A 144 3.48 12.08 13.48
CA ARG A 144 2.33 11.33 14.01
C ARG A 144 2.02 10.09 13.16
N ALA A 145 2.04 10.21 11.83
CA ALA A 145 1.83 9.07 10.95
C ALA A 145 2.92 8.01 11.15
N ALA A 146 4.19 8.42 11.23
CA ALA A 146 5.31 7.52 11.52
C ALA A 146 5.15 6.78 12.86
N GLN A 147 4.65 7.45 13.91
CA GLN A 147 4.35 6.82 15.20
C GLN A 147 3.25 5.75 15.06
N PHE A 148 2.17 6.02 14.31
CA PHE A 148 1.12 5.02 14.06
C PHE A 148 1.65 3.82 13.28
N VAL A 149 2.42 4.05 12.22
CA VAL A 149 3.07 2.97 11.45
C VAL A 149 3.90 2.08 12.38
N THR A 150 4.73 2.71 13.22
CA THR A 150 5.59 2.00 14.17
C THR A 150 4.77 1.19 15.18
N GLN A 151 3.71 1.77 15.74
CA GLN A 151 2.83 1.07 16.67
C GLN A 151 2.16 -0.15 16.02
N ILE A 152 1.69 -0.01 14.78
CA ILE A 152 1.09 -1.12 14.04
C ILE A 152 2.14 -2.21 13.79
N ALA A 153 3.33 -1.85 13.28
CA ALA A 153 4.40 -2.81 13.02
C ALA A 153 4.80 -3.59 14.28
N LYS A 154 4.96 -2.89 15.41
CA LYS A 154 5.27 -3.52 16.71
C LYS A 154 4.14 -4.40 17.21
N SER A 155 2.89 -3.99 17.07
CA SER A 155 1.72 -4.77 17.48
C SER A 155 1.56 -6.05 16.66
N LEU A 156 2.01 -6.03 15.41
CA LEU A 156 2.06 -7.20 14.54
C LEU A 156 3.27 -8.11 14.80
N GLY A 157 4.23 -7.68 15.63
CA GLY A 157 5.46 -8.41 15.87
C GLY A 157 6.42 -8.38 14.68
N ALA A 158 6.46 -7.27 13.92
CA ALA A 158 7.38 -7.15 12.80
C ALA A 158 8.83 -7.03 13.26
N ASP A 159 9.72 -7.84 12.67
CA ASP A 159 11.18 -7.75 12.83
C ASP A 159 11.78 -6.76 11.83
N ALA A 160 11.16 -6.63 10.66
CA ALA A 160 11.60 -5.74 9.61
C ALA A 160 10.43 -5.11 8.82
N ALA A 161 10.72 -3.98 8.19
CA ALA A 161 9.80 -3.27 7.31
C ALA A 161 10.49 -2.86 6.00
N ILE A 162 9.77 -3.05 4.89
CA ILE A 162 10.13 -2.41 3.61
C ILE A 162 9.26 -1.18 3.51
N VAL A 163 9.88 -0.01 3.32
CA VAL A 163 9.16 1.26 3.21
C VAL A 163 9.24 1.79 1.79
N ALA A 164 8.12 2.17 1.22
CA ALA A 164 8.07 2.80 -0.10
C ALA A 164 7.07 3.95 -0.10
N GLU A 165 7.42 5.01 -0.81
CA GLU A 165 6.58 6.19 -0.97
C GLU A 165 6.33 6.54 -2.44
N GLU A 166 5.32 7.33 -2.68
CA GLU A 166 5.10 8.04 -3.93
C GLU A 166 5.48 9.51 -3.79
N GLY A 167 6.08 10.05 -4.85
CA GLY A 167 6.46 11.45 -4.89
C GLY A 167 7.95 11.69 -4.63
N TYR A 168 8.29 12.91 -4.29
CA TYR A 168 9.64 13.36 -3.96
C TYR A 168 9.56 14.73 -3.26
N GLY A 169 10.65 15.12 -2.58
CA GLY A 169 10.73 16.40 -1.90
C GLY A 169 9.99 16.41 -0.56
N ASN A 170 8.81 17.00 -0.49
CA ASN A 170 8.03 17.00 0.75
C ASN A 170 7.64 15.57 1.22
N PRO A 171 7.22 14.63 0.37
CA PRO A 171 7.04 13.22 0.70
C PRO A 171 8.25 12.55 1.33
N ASP A 172 9.47 12.83 0.86
CA ASP A 172 10.71 12.22 1.42
C ASP A 172 10.82 12.43 2.94
N ALA A 173 10.23 13.50 3.47
CA ALA A 173 10.21 13.72 4.92
C ALA A 173 9.26 12.78 5.66
N ASP A 174 8.15 12.32 5.05
CA ASP A 174 7.30 11.25 5.60
C ASP A 174 8.03 9.92 5.60
N PHE A 175 8.72 9.62 4.49
CA PHE A 175 9.53 8.42 4.34
C PHE A 175 10.61 8.35 5.43
N ILE A 176 11.41 9.41 5.57
CA ILE A 176 12.48 9.48 6.58
C ILE A 176 11.93 9.41 8.00
N ALA A 177 10.84 10.13 8.31
CA ALA A 177 10.21 10.06 9.62
C ALA A 177 9.74 8.63 9.96
N CYS A 178 9.16 7.94 9.00
CA CYS A 178 8.73 6.56 9.14
C CYS A 178 9.92 5.61 9.35
N TYR A 179 10.95 5.75 8.52
CA TYR A 179 12.19 4.99 8.58
C TYR A 179 12.85 5.11 9.97
N VAL A 180 13.09 6.34 10.43
CA VAL A 180 13.73 6.62 11.72
C VAL A 180 12.91 6.05 12.88
N ALA A 181 11.58 6.27 12.88
CA ALA A 181 10.71 5.80 13.95
C ALA A 181 10.68 4.27 14.06
N LEU A 182 10.70 3.55 12.93
CA LEU A 182 10.78 2.09 12.90
C LEU A 182 12.12 1.57 13.43
N GLU A 183 13.25 2.14 12.97
CA GLU A 183 14.59 1.76 13.43
C GLU A 183 14.78 2.03 14.93
N ASP A 184 14.34 3.17 15.43
CA ASP A 184 14.38 3.53 16.86
C ASP A 184 13.56 2.54 17.71
N ALA A 185 12.50 1.98 17.14
CA ALA A 185 11.68 0.95 17.79
C ALA A 185 12.24 -0.47 17.64
N GLY A 186 13.38 -0.65 16.96
CA GLY A 186 14.03 -1.93 16.73
C GLY A 186 13.43 -2.76 15.61
N VAL A 187 12.67 -2.15 14.70
CA VAL A 187 12.21 -2.76 13.45
C VAL A 187 13.20 -2.38 12.34
N LYS A 188 13.91 -3.35 11.78
CA LYS A 188 14.89 -3.10 10.71
C LYS A 188 14.20 -2.61 9.45
N THR A 189 14.76 -1.60 8.77
CA THR A 189 14.14 -1.01 7.59
C THR A 189 14.99 -1.09 6.33
N VAL A 190 14.30 -1.19 5.20
CA VAL A 190 14.89 -1.14 3.86
C VAL A 190 14.00 -0.25 2.98
#